data_0d408f346b863f164b896f6d72dcd2aa
#
_entry.id   0d408f346b863f164b896f6d72dcd2aa
#
_cell.length_a   1.000
_cell.length_b   1.000
_cell.length_c   1.000
_cell.angle_alpha   90.00
_cell.angle_beta   90.00
_cell.angle_gamma   90.00
#
_symmetry.space_group_name_H-M   'P 1'
#
loop_
_entity.id
_entity.type
_entity.pdbx_description
1 polymer ?
#
loop_
_entity_poly.entity_id
_entity_poly.type
_entity_poly.pdbx_seq_one_letter_code
_entity_poly.pdbx_strand_id
1 'polypeptide(L)'
;MDDRIEPPPHFPLVAAAFEGGLVVAALAAGWALGQPPLETFHWEWSAAAWGCAAALGPLALLWLCLRSRWRPVERLVEVVDRLILPLFESCGPRELAIIAFLAGLGEEMLFRGVIQAAAADWVGGDAGVAAGLLVAAFLFGLAHLITPAYGLFATLIGLYFGLLWLWTGNLLAPITAHAVYDFLALLYLGRRHRARRPQAPSGDSDAGTNL
;
A
#
# COMPACT_ATOMS: atom_id res chain seq x y z
N MET A 1 -24.59 -15.42 -11.68
CA MET A 1 -24.60 -14.87 -10.32
C MET A 1 -23.52 -13.82 -10.32
N ASP A 2 -23.87 -12.56 -10.14
CA ASP A 2 -22.92 -11.43 -10.24
C ASP A 2 -22.24 -11.29 -8.88
N ASP A 3 -21.07 -11.95 -8.73
CA ASP A 3 -20.29 -11.95 -7.48
C ASP A 3 -19.49 -10.64 -7.30
N ARG A 4 -20.05 -9.52 -7.75
CA ARG A 4 -19.40 -8.22 -7.55
C ARG A 4 -19.46 -7.82 -6.09
N ILE A 5 -18.29 -7.55 -5.52
CA ILE A 5 -18.18 -6.92 -4.22
C ILE A 5 -18.61 -5.46 -4.39
N GLU A 6 -19.79 -5.10 -3.90
CA GLU A 6 -20.19 -3.70 -3.81
C GLU A 6 -19.47 -3.08 -2.60
N PRO A 7 -18.70 -1.99 -2.81
CA PRO A 7 -18.06 -1.34 -1.69
C PRO A 7 -19.12 -0.79 -0.73
N PRO A 8 -18.92 -0.89 0.59
CA PRO A 8 -19.81 -0.27 1.56
C PRO A 8 -19.84 1.25 1.31
N PRO A 9 -21.01 1.91 1.51
CA PRO A 9 -21.22 3.32 1.15
C PRO A 9 -20.24 4.30 1.83
N HIS A 10 -19.58 3.88 2.92
CA HIS A 10 -18.60 4.68 3.66
C HIS A 10 -17.19 4.11 3.58
N PHE A 11 -16.88 3.30 2.56
CA PHE A 11 -15.58 2.66 2.43
C PHE A 11 -14.38 3.63 2.52
N PRO A 12 -14.39 4.83 1.89
CA PRO A 12 -13.26 5.76 2.02
C PRO A 12 -12.99 6.18 3.46
N LEU A 13 -14.05 6.40 4.26
CA LEU A 13 -13.92 6.74 5.67
C LEU A 13 -13.41 5.57 6.50
N VAL A 14 -13.92 4.37 6.24
CA VAL A 14 -13.48 3.13 6.93
C VAL A 14 -12.02 2.85 6.63
N ALA A 15 -11.60 2.95 5.37
CA ALA A 15 -10.19 2.78 4.97
C ALA A 15 -9.29 3.82 5.65
N ALA A 16 -9.66 5.10 5.60
CA ALA A 16 -8.89 6.16 6.26
C ALA A 16 -8.84 5.98 7.80
N ALA A 17 -9.93 5.52 8.42
CA ALA A 17 -9.97 5.23 9.85
C ALA A 17 -9.10 4.02 10.22
N PHE A 18 -9.07 3.00 9.38
CA PHE A 18 -8.20 1.83 9.56
C PHE A 18 -6.73 2.22 9.47
N GLU A 19 -6.32 2.91 8.42
CA GLU A 19 -4.95 3.36 8.22
C GLU A 19 -4.52 4.37 9.30
N GLY A 20 -5.40 5.31 9.67
CA GLY A 20 -5.16 6.20 10.80
C GLY A 20 -5.05 5.46 12.14
N GLY A 21 -5.79 4.36 12.30
CA GLY A 21 -5.68 3.47 13.45
C GLY A 21 -4.31 2.79 13.57
N LEU A 22 -3.64 2.51 12.46
CA LEU A 22 -2.27 1.99 12.47
C LEU A 22 -1.27 2.99 13.04
N VAL A 23 -1.47 4.29 12.83
CA VAL A 23 -0.65 5.34 13.48
C VAL A 23 -0.78 5.24 15.00
N VAL A 24 -2.02 5.09 15.51
CA VAL A 24 -2.26 4.92 16.95
C VAL A 24 -1.66 3.62 17.47
N ALA A 25 -1.81 2.53 16.71
CA ALA A 25 -1.20 1.24 17.04
C ALA A 25 0.34 1.31 17.07
N ALA A 26 0.97 2.01 16.11
CA ALA A 26 2.41 2.22 16.08
C ALA A 26 2.89 3.02 17.29
N LEU A 27 2.17 4.08 17.68
CA LEU A 27 2.50 4.87 18.89
C LEU A 27 2.39 4.02 20.15
N ALA A 28 1.32 3.24 20.30
CA ALA A 28 1.11 2.37 21.46
C ALA A 28 2.16 1.24 21.54
N ALA A 29 2.43 0.57 20.42
CA ALA A 29 3.44 -0.49 20.34
C ALA A 29 4.83 0.07 20.56
N GLY A 30 5.16 1.22 19.98
CA GLY A 30 6.44 1.90 20.18
C GLY A 30 6.67 2.29 21.63
N TRP A 31 5.64 2.81 22.31
CA TRP A 31 5.72 3.08 23.74
C TRP A 31 5.95 1.79 24.56
N ALA A 32 5.21 0.73 24.26
CA ALA A 32 5.32 -0.54 24.98
C ALA A 32 6.68 -1.24 24.80
N LEU A 33 7.30 -1.10 23.63
CA LEU A 33 8.57 -1.72 23.26
C LEU A 33 9.79 -0.81 23.46
N GLY A 34 9.58 0.44 23.90
CA GLY A 34 10.67 1.42 24.04
C GLY A 34 11.27 1.86 22.69
N GLN A 35 10.49 1.76 21.61
CA GLN A 35 10.88 2.15 20.25
C GLN A 35 9.98 3.29 19.76
N PRO A 36 10.33 4.56 19.99
CA PRO A 36 9.53 5.68 19.50
C PRO A 36 9.42 5.64 17.98
N PRO A 37 8.22 5.46 17.40
CA PRO A 37 8.07 5.16 15.96
C PRO A 37 8.50 6.31 15.04
N LEU A 38 8.66 7.53 15.58
CA LEU A 38 9.11 8.71 14.85
C LEU A 38 10.52 9.17 15.26
N GLU A 39 11.29 8.36 15.99
CA GLU A 39 12.64 8.73 16.44
C GLU A 39 13.57 9.09 15.28
N THR A 40 13.46 8.36 14.17
CA THR A 40 14.24 8.62 12.96
C THR A 40 13.50 9.47 11.92
N PHE A 41 12.37 10.07 12.28
CA PHE A 41 11.65 10.98 11.40
C PHE A 41 12.23 12.38 11.49
N HIS A 42 12.83 12.85 10.39
CA HIS A 42 13.33 14.22 10.27
C HIS A 42 12.72 14.85 9.02
N TRP A 43 12.18 16.07 9.17
CA TRP A 43 11.63 16.81 8.03
C TRP A 43 12.78 17.35 7.16
N GLU A 44 13.12 16.61 6.10
CA GLU A 44 14.17 16.96 5.17
C GLU A 44 13.68 16.80 3.72
N TRP A 45 13.86 17.85 2.91
CA TRP A 45 13.48 17.82 1.51
C TRP A 45 14.23 16.75 0.71
N SER A 46 15.47 16.48 1.06
CA SER A 46 16.28 15.40 0.48
C SER A 46 15.66 14.04 0.70
N ALA A 47 15.21 13.73 1.93
CA ALA A 47 14.55 12.47 2.25
C ALA A 47 13.22 12.31 1.49
N ALA A 48 12.42 13.38 1.39
CA ALA A 48 11.20 13.38 0.58
C ALA A 48 11.51 13.18 -0.91
N ALA A 49 12.53 13.83 -1.46
CA ALA A 49 12.95 13.66 -2.85
C ALA A 49 13.43 12.22 -3.13
N TRP A 50 14.22 11.63 -2.22
CA TRP A 50 14.60 10.21 -2.29
C TRP A 50 13.39 9.30 -2.22
N GLY A 51 12.42 9.57 -1.35
CA GLY A 51 11.16 8.84 -1.28
C GLY A 51 10.38 8.89 -2.60
N CYS A 52 10.21 10.07 -3.20
CA CYS A 52 9.57 10.21 -4.50
C CYS A 52 10.30 9.42 -5.61
N ALA A 53 11.63 9.49 -5.64
CA ALA A 53 12.42 8.72 -6.60
C ALA A 53 12.32 7.21 -6.35
N ALA A 54 12.34 6.79 -5.08
CA ALA A 54 12.21 5.39 -4.69
C ALA A 54 10.83 4.80 -5.02
N ALA A 55 9.75 5.60 -5.08
CA ALA A 55 8.45 5.13 -5.52
C ALA A 55 8.46 4.57 -6.95
N LEU A 56 9.42 4.96 -7.77
CA LEU A 56 9.58 4.43 -9.14
C LEU A 56 9.89 2.93 -9.15
N GLY A 57 10.54 2.38 -8.14
CA GLY A 57 10.84 0.94 -8.04
C GLY A 57 9.57 0.09 -7.99
N PRO A 58 8.70 0.25 -6.98
CA PRO A 58 7.42 -0.46 -6.92
C PRO A 58 6.50 -0.15 -8.12
N LEU A 59 6.49 1.08 -8.65
CA LEU A 59 5.72 1.41 -9.86
C LEU A 59 6.23 0.66 -11.10
N ALA A 60 7.55 0.53 -11.26
CA ALA A 60 8.14 -0.26 -12.33
C ALA A 60 7.80 -1.75 -12.17
N LEU A 61 7.84 -2.27 -10.93
CA LEU A 61 7.42 -3.64 -10.64
C LEU A 61 5.94 -3.86 -10.97
N LEU A 62 5.05 -2.94 -10.59
CA LEU A 62 3.64 -2.97 -10.98
C LEU A 62 3.48 -3.00 -12.49
N TRP A 63 4.18 -2.13 -13.22
CA TRP A 63 4.14 -2.07 -14.68
C TRP A 63 4.61 -3.40 -15.31
N LEU A 64 5.66 -4.04 -14.78
CA LEU A 64 6.12 -5.34 -15.22
C LEU A 64 5.07 -6.44 -14.94
N CYS A 65 4.43 -6.42 -13.77
CA CYS A 65 3.36 -7.35 -13.43
C CYS A 65 2.19 -7.24 -14.41
N LEU A 66 1.79 -6.01 -14.76
CA LEU A 66 0.68 -5.77 -15.69
C LEU A 66 0.98 -6.21 -17.14
N ARG A 67 2.24 -6.38 -17.49
CA ARG A 67 2.70 -6.87 -18.82
C ARG A 67 3.11 -8.34 -18.80
N SER A 68 3.26 -8.93 -17.63
CA SER A 68 3.67 -10.32 -17.48
C SER A 68 2.58 -11.26 -18.01
N ARG A 69 3.02 -12.32 -18.69
CA ARG A 69 2.17 -13.45 -19.09
C ARG A 69 2.45 -14.70 -18.23
N TRP A 70 3.22 -14.53 -17.18
CA TRP A 70 3.48 -15.62 -16.24
C TRP A 70 2.26 -15.86 -15.35
N ARG A 71 1.67 -17.02 -15.42
CA ARG A 71 0.39 -17.36 -14.78
C ARG A 71 0.27 -16.97 -13.29
N PRO A 72 1.29 -17.11 -12.42
CA PRO A 72 1.18 -16.64 -11.03
C PRO A 72 0.99 -15.14 -10.91
N VAL A 73 1.64 -14.35 -11.78
CA VAL A 73 1.51 -12.89 -11.81
C VAL A 73 0.17 -12.47 -12.42
N GLU A 74 -0.29 -13.16 -13.47
CA GLU A 74 -1.64 -12.91 -14.03
C GLU A 74 -2.73 -13.11 -12.97
N ARG A 75 -2.64 -14.20 -12.19
CA ARG A 75 -3.57 -14.45 -11.07
C ARG A 75 -3.49 -13.39 -9.99
N LEU A 76 -2.28 -12.89 -9.69
CA LEU A 76 -2.10 -11.78 -8.75
C LEU A 76 -2.83 -10.53 -9.23
N VAL A 77 -2.64 -10.15 -10.50
CA VAL A 77 -3.33 -9.00 -11.12
C VAL A 77 -4.85 -9.22 -11.12
N GLU A 78 -5.33 -10.43 -11.41
CA GLU A 78 -6.76 -10.76 -11.32
C GLU A 78 -7.33 -10.60 -9.92
N VAL A 79 -6.59 -11.00 -8.88
CA VAL A 79 -7.00 -10.80 -7.47
C VAL A 79 -7.14 -9.33 -7.15
N VAL A 80 -6.17 -8.50 -7.56
CA VAL A 80 -6.24 -7.05 -7.40
C VAL A 80 -7.44 -6.47 -8.14
N ASP A 81 -7.63 -6.84 -9.42
CA ASP A 81 -8.73 -6.35 -10.26
C ASP A 81 -10.13 -6.77 -9.72
N ARG A 82 -10.24 -7.95 -9.08
CA ARG A 82 -11.54 -8.49 -8.61
C ARG A 82 -11.87 -8.19 -7.15
N LEU A 83 -10.88 -8.15 -6.27
CA LEU A 83 -11.12 -8.03 -4.83
C LEU A 83 -10.76 -6.66 -4.27
N ILE A 84 -9.70 -6.01 -4.80
CA ILE A 84 -9.18 -4.77 -4.22
C ILE A 84 -9.76 -3.54 -4.92
N LEU A 85 -9.68 -3.48 -6.26
CA LEU A 85 -10.11 -2.29 -6.99
C LEU A 85 -11.59 -1.94 -6.84
N PRO A 86 -12.53 -2.91 -6.76
CA PRO A 86 -13.94 -2.58 -6.51
C PRO A 86 -14.17 -1.81 -5.22
N LEU A 87 -13.38 -2.05 -4.18
CA LEU A 87 -13.49 -1.34 -2.89
C LEU A 87 -13.20 0.16 -3.04
N PHE A 88 -12.30 0.52 -3.96
CA PHE A 88 -11.88 1.90 -4.21
C PHE A 88 -12.65 2.61 -5.33
N GLU A 89 -13.67 1.97 -5.91
CA GLU A 89 -14.43 2.56 -7.03
C GLU A 89 -15.13 3.87 -6.67
N SER A 90 -15.63 3.98 -5.44
CA SER A 90 -16.28 5.17 -4.91
C SER A 90 -15.30 6.27 -4.52
N CYS A 91 -13.98 5.97 -4.46
CA CYS A 91 -12.97 6.94 -4.04
C CYS A 91 -12.60 7.88 -5.18
N GLY A 92 -12.70 9.18 -4.93
CA GLY A 92 -12.11 10.22 -5.76
C GLY A 92 -10.60 10.37 -5.50
N PRO A 93 -9.90 11.20 -6.30
CA PRO A 93 -8.45 11.38 -6.13
C PRO A 93 -8.04 11.93 -4.75
N ARG A 94 -8.91 12.69 -4.09
CA ARG A 94 -8.64 13.23 -2.74
C ARG A 94 -8.69 12.13 -1.68
N GLU A 95 -9.72 11.29 -1.73
CA GLU A 95 -9.86 10.14 -0.82
C GLU A 95 -8.70 9.17 -1.00
N LEU A 96 -8.32 8.87 -2.26
CA LEU A 96 -7.15 8.03 -2.54
C LEU A 96 -5.85 8.63 -1.99
N ALA A 97 -5.66 9.95 -2.12
CA ALA A 97 -4.46 10.61 -1.58
C ALA A 97 -4.41 10.56 -0.04
N ILE A 98 -5.56 10.74 0.63
CA ILE A 98 -5.64 10.65 2.10
C ILE A 98 -5.36 9.22 2.56
N ILE A 99 -5.99 8.21 1.95
CA ILE A 99 -5.79 6.80 2.30
C ILE A 99 -4.32 6.41 2.07
N ALA A 100 -3.75 6.71 0.91
CA ALA A 100 -2.37 6.41 0.59
C ALA A 100 -1.37 7.12 1.53
N PHE A 101 -1.65 8.37 1.93
CA PHE A 101 -0.82 9.08 2.91
C PHE A 101 -0.90 8.43 4.29
N LEU A 102 -2.10 8.08 4.75
CA LEU A 102 -2.28 7.44 6.06
C LEU A 102 -1.68 6.04 6.09
N ALA A 103 -1.82 5.26 5.00
CA ALA A 103 -1.17 3.96 4.84
C ALA A 103 0.36 4.11 4.91
N GLY A 104 0.94 4.97 4.07
CA GLY A 104 2.37 5.23 4.10
C GLY A 104 2.88 5.70 5.46
N LEU A 105 2.13 6.54 6.17
CA LEU A 105 2.50 6.99 7.51
C LEU A 105 2.35 5.87 8.55
N GLY A 106 1.18 5.26 8.66
CA GLY A 106 0.86 4.29 9.71
C GLY A 106 1.66 3.00 9.59
N GLU A 107 1.74 2.46 8.37
CA GLU A 107 2.47 1.23 8.13
C GLU A 107 3.98 1.42 8.26
N GLU A 108 4.57 2.52 7.76
CA GLU A 108 6.00 2.74 7.92
C GLU A 108 6.38 3.03 9.38
N MET A 109 5.55 3.76 10.13
CA MET A 109 5.74 3.92 11.57
C MET A 109 5.73 2.57 12.30
N LEU A 110 4.77 1.69 11.97
CA LEU A 110 4.63 0.39 12.63
C LEU A 110 5.75 -0.56 12.21
N PHE A 111 5.97 -0.75 10.91
CA PHE A 111 6.88 -1.77 10.42
C PHE A 111 8.34 -1.35 10.50
N ARG A 112 8.70 -0.09 10.20
CA ARG A 112 10.10 0.40 10.25
C ARG A 112 10.42 1.04 11.56
N GLY A 113 9.58 1.98 12.01
CA GLY A 113 9.80 2.71 13.24
C GLY A 113 9.71 1.85 14.50
N VAL A 114 8.89 0.79 14.51
CA VAL A 114 8.72 -0.07 15.69
C VAL A 114 9.25 -1.48 15.45
N ILE A 115 8.68 -2.26 14.53
CA ILE A 115 8.97 -3.70 14.42
C ILE A 115 10.40 -3.93 13.96
N GLN A 116 10.85 -3.26 12.90
CA GLN A 116 12.22 -3.39 12.39
C GLN A 116 13.24 -2.93 13.40
N ALA A 117 13.00 -1.79 14.08
CA ALA A 117 13.87 -1.25 15.11
C ALA A 117 13.93 -2.19 16.32
N ALA A 118 12.79 -2.62 16.86
CA ALA A 118 12.74 -3.51 18.01
C ALA A 118 13.43 -4.86 17.75
N ALA A 119 13.20 -5.48 16.61
CA ALA A 119 13.83 -6.73 16.24
C ALA A 119 15.36 -6.58 16.03
N ALA A 120 15.79 -5.44 15.49
CA ALA A 120 17.20 -5.11 15.34
C ALA A 120 17.89 -4.97 16.70
N ASP A 121 17.30 -4.23 17.63
CA ASP A 121 17.82 -4.01 18.97
C ASP A 121 17.85 -5.31 19.79
N TRP A 122 16.82 -6.13 19.66
CA TRP A 122 16.74 -7.39 20.41
C TRP A 122 17.85 -8.36 20.04
N VAL A 123 18.23 -8.45 18.77
CA VAL A 123 19.32 -9.32 18.29
C VAL A 123 20.68 -8.65 18.48
N GLY A 124 20.77 -7.36 18.23
CA GLY A 124 21.97 -6.54 18.33
C GLY A 124 22.99 -6.73 17.21
N GLY A 125 23.86 -5.76 17.04
CA GLY A 125 24.93 -5.76 16.04
C GLY A 125 24.45 -5.88 14.58
N ASP A 126 25.35 -6.25 13.68
CA ASP A 126 25.02 -6.39 12.24
C ASP A 126 23.96 -7.48 11.98
N ALA A 127 23.97 -8.54 12.79
CA ALA A 127 22.95 -9.59 12.73
C ALA A 127 21.57 -9.04 13.10
N GLY A 128 21.48 -8.08 14.01
CA GLY A 128 20.26 -7.39 14.40
C GLY A 128 19.68 -6.58 13.26
N VAL A 129 20.51 -5.83 12.52
CA VAL A 129 20.05 -5.07 11.35
C VAL A 129 19.41 -5.99 10.33
N ALA A 130 20.04 -7.12 10.02
CA ALA A 130 19.50 -8.10 9.07
C ALA A 130 18.22 -8.76 9.63
N ALA A 131 18.19 -9.14 10.90
CA ALA A 131 17.03 -9.73 11.55
C ALA A 131 15.83 -8.77 11.55
N GLY A 132 16.03 -7.51 11.93
CA GLY A 132 15.01 -6.49 11.93
C GLY A 132 14.38 -6.31 10.55
N LEU A 133 15.24 -6.17 9.52
CA LEU A 133 14.80 -6.04 8.14
C LEU A 133 13.95 -7.24 7.68
N LEU A 134 14.43 -8.47 7.92
CA LEU A 134 13.74 -9.69 7.48
C LEU A 134 12.43 -9.93 8.25
N VAL A 135 12.44 -9.71 9.56
CA VAL A 135 11.23 -9.86 10.40
C VAL A 135 10.17 -8.86 9.99
N ALA A 136 10.52 -7.59 9.85
CA ALA A 136 9.57 -6.55 9.45
C ALA A 136 9.01 -6.80 8.03
N ALA A 137 9.86 -7.17 7.07
CA ALA A 137 9.43 -7.49 5.71
C ALA A 137 8.51 -8.71 5.67
N PHE A 138 8.83 -9.77 6.41
CA PHE A 138 7.99 -10.97 6.50
C PHE A 138 6.63 -10.65 7.13
N LEU A 139 6.59 -9.93 8.24
CA LEU A 139 5.33 -9.55 8.90
C LEU A 139 4.50 -8.60 8.02
N PHE A 140 5.14 -7.71 7.27
CA PHE A 140 4.48 -6.88 6.27
C PHE A 140 3.77 -7.72 5.21
N GLY A 141 4.46 -8.72 4.66
CA GLY A 141 3.88 -9.66 3.71
C GLY A 141 2.76 -10.50 4.31
N LEU A 142 2.89 -10.90 5.58
CA LEU A 142 1.87 -11.66 6.29
C LEU A 142 0.61 -10.81 6.55
N ALA A 143 0.76 -9.54 6.88
CA ALA A 143 -0.37 -8.60 7.02
C ALA A 143 -1.14 -8.40 5.70
N HIS A 144 -0.46 -8.60 4.57
CA HIS A 144 -1.03 -8.48 3.22
C HIS A 144 -1.37 -9.83 2.57
N LEU A 145 -1.50 -10.92 3.33
CA LEU A 145 -1.68 -12.28 2.82
C LEU A 145 -3.10 -12.54 2.31
N ILE A 146 -3.51 -11.89 1.22
CA ILE A 146 -4.75 -12.19 0.50
C ILE A 146 -4.59 -13.51 -0.29
N THR A 147 -3.44 -13.66 -0.94
CA THR A 147 -2.97 -14.91 -1.55
C THR A 147 -1.47 -15.07 -1.28
N PRO A 148 -0.90 -16.30 -1.37
CA PRO A 148 0.54 -16.48 -1.18
C PRO A 148 1.39 -15.62 -2.12
N ALA A 149 0.96 -15.42 -3.37
CA ALA A 149 1.64 -14.56 -4.32
C ALA A 149 1.57 -13.08 -3.89
N TYR A 150 0.41 -12.61 -3.41
CA TYR A 150 0.24 -11.23 -2.93
C TYR A 150 1.10 -10.97 -1.70
N GLY A 151 1.08 -11.90 -0.71
CA GLY A 151 1.94 -11.82 0.47
C GLY A 151 3.44 -11.80 0.14
N LEU A 152 3.88 -12.63 -0.84
CA LEU A 152 5.27 -12.61 -1.30
C LEU A 152 5.65 -11.25 -1.93
N PHE A 153 4.78 -10.69 -2.79
CA PHE A 153 5.01 -9.36 -3.36
C PHE A 153 5.07 -8.28 -2.28
N ALA A 154 4.16 -8.32 -1.32
CA ALA A 154 4.17 -7.39 -0.18
C ALA A 154 5.46 -7.55 0.65
N THR A 155 5.95 -8.79 0.88
CA THR A 155 7.24 -9.03 1.55
C THR A 155 8.39 -8.36 0.79
N LEU A 156 8.43 -8.47 -0.54
CA LEU A 156 9.48 -7.84 -1.37
C LEU A 156 9.40 -6.30 -1.32
N ILE A 157 8.20 -5.73 -1.34
CA ILE A 157 8.00 -4.29 -1.14
C ILE A 157 8.40 -3.88 0.28
N GLY A 158 8.03 -4.70 1.27
CA GLY A 158 8.44 -4.51 2.66
C GLY A 158 9.95 -4.49 2.83
N LEU A 159 10.65 -5.42 2.19
CA LEU A 159 12.12 -5.47 2.16
C LEU A 159 12.70 -4.21 1.52
N TYR A 160 12.13 -3.77 0.39
CA TYR A 160 12.55 -2.58 -0.33
C TYR A 160 12.45 -1.30 0.52
N PHE A 161 11.31 -1.07 1.18
CA PHE A 161 11.13 0.10 2.04
C PHE A 161 11.98 0.02 3.31
N GLY A 162 12.19 -1.19 3.87
CA GLY A 162 13.11 -1.40 4.98
C GLY A 162 14.56 -1.07 4.62
N LEU A 163 15.02 -1.45 3.42
CA LEU A 163 16.34 -1.08 2.90
C LEU A 163 16.44 0.42 2.64
N LEU A 164 15.39 1.05 2.13
CA LEU A 164 15.34 2.50 1.92
C LEU A 164 15.50 3.26 3.25
N TRP A 165 14.82 2.79 4.30
CA TRP A 165 14.98 3.36 5.63
C TRP A 165 16.41 3.20 6.16
N LEU A 166 16.99 2.00 6.07
CA LEU A 166 18.39 1.76 6.48
C LEU A 166 19.39 2.63 5.72
N TRP A 167 19.16 2.83 4.43
CA TRP A 167 20.04 3.62 3.57
C TRP A 167 19.95 5.12 3.86
N THR A 168 18.74 5.64 4.09
CA THR A 168 18.52 7.08 4.30
C THR A 168 18.65 7.49 5.76
N GLY A 169 18.48 6.57 6.70
CA GLY A 169 18.41 6.86 8.13
C GLY A 169 17.21 7.72 8.54
N ASN A 170 16.28 8.00 7.61
CA ASN A 170 15.17 8.91 7.82
C ASN A 170 13.84 8.26 7.39
N LEU A 171 12.91 8.12 8.33
CA LEU A 171 11.62 7.48 8.11
C LEU A 171 10.74 8.22 7.08
N LEU A 172 10.98 9.52 6.87
CA LEU A 172 10.26 10.31 5.84
C LEU A 172 10.47 9.73 4.43
N ALA A 173 11.61 9.13 4.13
CA ALA A 173 11.89 8.57 2.81
C ALA A 173 10.96 7.38 2.48
N PRO A 174 10.86 6.29 3.28
CA PRO A 174 9.92 5.21 2.99
C PRO A 174 8.46 5.65 3.14
N ILE A 175 8.09 6.53 4.06
CA ILE A 175 6.73 7.10 4.14
C ILE A 175 6.35 7.76 2.81
N THR A 176 7.22 8.61 2.27
CA THR A 176 6.96 9.30 1.00
C THR A 176 6.91 8.32 -0.16
N ALA A 177 7.83 7.33 -0.20
CA ALA A 177 7.86 6.32 -1.27
C ALA A 177 6.58 5.49 -1.29
N HIS A 178 6.12 5.06 -0.13
CA HIS A 178 4.91 4.27 0.04
C HIS A 178 3.67 5.08 -0.36
N ALA A 179 3.48 6.25 0.22
CA ALA A 179 2.33 7.10 -0.07
C ALA A 179 2.22 7.46 -1.56
N VAL A 180 3.34 7.82 -2.20
CA VAL A 180 3.38 8.15 -3.63
C VAL A 180 3.09 6.92 -4.48
N TYR A 181 3.69 5.78 -4.15
CA TYR A 181 3.44 4.53 -4.86
C TYR A 181 1.97 4.14 -4.80
N ASP A 182 1.38 4.07 -3.60
CA ASP A 182 -0.01 3.68 -3.42
C ASP A 182 -0.97 4.62 -4.13
N PHE A 183 -0.78 5.92 -3.96
CA PHE A 183 -1.62 6.91 -4.63
C PHE A 183 -1.61 6.74 -6.15
N LEU A 184 -0.42 6.65 -6.76
CA LEU A 184 -0.30 6.52 -8.21
C LEU A 184 -0.78 5.15 -8.72
N ALA A 185 -0.52 4.07 -7.97
CA ALA A 185 -0.98 2.73 -8.29
C ALA A 185 -2.52 2.65 -8.26
N LEU A 186 -3.16 3.10 -7.19
CA LEU A 186 -4.62 3.11 -7.05
C LEU A 186 -5.28 4.00 -8.10
N LEU A 187 -4.73 5.18 -8.36
CA LEU A 187 -5.24 6.10 -9.37
C LEU A 187 -5.17 5.48 -10.79
N TYR A 188 -4.03 4.88 -11.13
CA TYR A 188 -3.84 4.25 -12.43
C TYR A 188 -4.71 3.00 -12.59
N LEU A 189 -4.69 2.09 -11.62
CA LEU A 189 -5.44 0.84 -11.67
C LEU A 189 -6.95 1.10 -11.64
N GLY A 190 -7.42 2.05 -10.83
CA GLY A 190 -8.83 2.43 -10.78
C GLY A 190 -9.32 3.01 -12.12
N ARG A 191 -8.51 3.83 -12.80
CA ARG A 191 -8.83 4.34 -14.16
C ARG A 191 -8.88 3.19 -15.18
N ARG A 192 -7.90 2.28 -15.14
CA ARG A 192 -7.83 1.11 -16.02
C ARG A 192 -9.02 0.17 -15.79
N HIS A 193 -9.42 -0.06 -14.55
CA HIS A 193 -10.55 -0.89 -14.18
C HIS A 193 -11.86 -0.31 -14.75
N ARG A 194 -12.12 0.99 -14.53
CA ARG A 194 -13.29 1.68 -15.08
C ARG A 194 -13.33 1.65 -16.61
N ALA A 195 -12.20 1.82 -17.28
CA ALA A 195 -12.13 1.79 -18.74
C ALA A 195 -12.41 0.41 -19.36
N ARG A 196 -12.29 -0.67 -18.59
CA ARG A 196 -12.55 -2.04 -19.03
C ARG A 196 -13.98 -2.50 -18.77
N ARG A 197 -14.75 -1.74 -18.00
CA ARG A 197 -16.18 -2.03 -17.80
C ARG A 197 -16.96 -1.85 -19.10
N PRO A 198 -17.78 -2.84 -19.51
CA PRO A 198 -18.76 -2.63 -20.58
C PRO A 198 -19.68 -1.48 -20.15
N GLN A 199 -19.82 -0.47 -21.00
CA GLN A 199 -20.87 0.53 -20.81
C GLN A 199 -22.21 -0.21 -20.83
N ALA A 200 -23.04 -0.01 -19.81
CA ALA A 200 -24.42 -0.47 -19.87
C ALA A 200 -25.04 0.10 -21.15
N PRO A 201 -25.79 -0.71 -21.93
CA PRO A 201 -26.47 -0.20 -23.13
C PRO A 201 -27.28 1.02 -22.69
N SER A 202 -27.03 2.16 -23.34
CA SER A 202 -27.84 3.35 -23.18
C SER A 202 -29.28 2.93 -23.51
N GLY A 203 -30.12 2.88 -22.48
CA GLY A 203 -31.54 2.57 -22.70
C GLY A 203 -32.07 3.53 -23.75
N ASP A 204 -32.32 2.99 -24.93
CA ASP A 204 -33.02 3.66 -26.00
C ASP A 204 -34.40 4.06 -25.45
N SER A 205 -34.51 5.33 -25.10
CA SER A 205 -35.78 5.97 -24.82
C SER A 205 -36.51 6.24 -26.18
N ASP A 206 -36.71 5.20 -26.96
CA ASP A 206 -37.73 5.20 -27.99
C ASP A 206 -39.08 4.90 -27.33
N ALA A 207 -39.56 5.84 -26.54
CA ALA A 207 -41.00 6.01 -26.35
C ALA A 207 -41.57 6.50 -27.65
N GLY A 208 -41.79 5.55 -28.57
CA GLY A 208 -42.55 5.77 -29.77
C GLY A 208 -43.88 6.41 -29.45
N THR A 209 -43.98 7.67 -29.77
CA THR A 209 -45.23 8.39 -30.05
C THR A 209 -45.92 7.66 -31.19
N ASN A 210 -46.97 6.93 -30.87
CA ASN A 210 -47.98 6.55 -31.86
C ASN A 210 -49.36 6.72 -31.25
N LEU A 211 -50.02 7.80 -31.69
CA LEU A 211 -51.44 8.04 -31.94
C LEU A 211 -52.47 7.33 -31.07
#